data_238a9833ceea3ae76b86a0eb8697b2f6
#
_entry.id   238a9833ceea3ae76b86a0eb8697b2f6
#
_cell.length_a   1.000
_cell.length_b   1.000
_cell.length_c   1.000
_cell.angle_alpha   90.00
_cell.angle_beta   90.00
_cell.angle_gamma   90.00
#
_symmetry.space_group_name_H-M   'P 1'
#
loop_
_entity.id
_entity.type
_entity.pdbx_description
1 polymer ?
#
loop_
_entity_poly.entity_id
_entity_poly.type
_entity_poly.pdbx_seq_one_letter_code
_entity_poly.pdbx_strand_id
1 'polypeptide(L)'
;MADTKTKVGPFEKGAENTAFAQYFIGQSYLNMLTTRGVSIANVTFEPACRNNWHIHHAKSGGGQTLLCVAGRGWYQEWGKPAQELHAGDVVEIPPEVKHWHGAAPDSWFAHLAVEVPGEETSNEWLEPVDDETYAKLP
;
A
#
# COMPACT_ATOMS: atom_id res chain seq x y z
N MET A 1 0.28 -18.28 15.88
CA MET A 1 0.78 -19.15 14.81
C MET A 1 0.95 -18.34 13.54
N ALA A 2 2.09 -18.50 12.88
CA ALA A 2 2.32 -17.80 11.63
C ALA A 2 1.33 -18.28 10.57
N ASP A 3 0.81 -17.34 9.79
CA ASP A 3 -0.06 -17.67 8.68
C ASP A 3 0.79 -18.22 7.53
N THR A 4 0.41 -19.37 7.02
CA THR A 4 1.15 -20.05 5.96
C THR A 4 0.56 -19.81 4.56
N LYS A 5 -0.40 -18.87 4.45
CA LYS A 5 -0.97 -18.55 3.14
C LYS A 5 0.09 -18.09 2.17
N THR A 6 0.06 -18.65 0.96
CA THR A 6 0.90 -18.18 -0.14
C THR A 6 0.19 -17.13 -0.97
N LYS A 7 -1.14 -17.13 -0.92
CA LYS A 7 -1.98 -16.18 -1.66
C LYS A 7 -3.06 -15.62 -0.75
N VAL A 8 -3.33 -14.32 -0.90
CA VAL A 8 -4.44 -13.63 -0.25
C VAL A 8 -5.49 -13.23 -1.28
N GLY A 9 -5.15 -13.31 -2.55
CA GLY A 9 -5.99 -13.05 -3.70
C GLY A 9 -5.48 -13.84 -4.89
N PRO A 10 -5.66 -13.34 -6.10
CA PRO A 10 -5.27 -14.06 -7.32
C PRO A 10 -3.76 -14.18 -7.51
N PHE A 11 -2.96 -13.37 -6.82
CA PHE A 11 -1.50 -13.38 -6.96
C PHE A 11 -0.84 -13.88 -5.68
N GLU A 12 0.31 -14.51 -5.85
CA GLU A 12 1.09 -14.91 -4.69
C GLU A 12 1.60 -13.69 -3.92
N LYS A 13 1.69 -13.80 -2.60
CA LYS A 13 2.15 -12.68 -1.78
C LYS A 13 3.65 -12.43 -1.91
N GLY A 14 4.42 -13.44 -2.27
CA GLY A 14 5.87 -13.32 -2.40
C GLY A 14 6.59 -13.33 -1.07
N ALA A 15 7.80 -12.77 -1.05
CA ALA A 15 8.65 -12.77 0.13
C ALA A 15 8.25 -11.65 1.10
N GLU A 16 8.64 -11.80 2.37
CA GLU A 16 8.52 -10.74 3.36
C GLU A 16 9.16 -9.47 2.83
N ASN A 17 8.48 -8.35 3.02
CA ASN A 17 8.90 -7.04 2.51
C ASN A 17 9.99 -6.45 3.42
N THR A 18 11.17 -7.05 3.40
CA THR A 18 12.27 -6.64 4.28
C THR A 18 12.89 -5.31 3.85
N ALA A 19 12.93 -5.04 2.55
CA ALA A 19 13.56 -3.82 2.02
C ALA A 19 12.88 -2.54 2.53
N PHE A 20 11.57 -2.57 2.75
CA PHE A 20 10.79 -1.41 3.20
C PHE A 20 10.20 -1.59 4.60
N ALA A 21 10.60 -2.65 5.32
CA ALA A 21 10.01 -2.99 6.62
C ALA A 21 10.05 -1.84 7.62
N GLN A 22 11.09 -1.01 7.59
CA GLN A 22 11.22 0.15 8.47
C GLN A 22 10.12 1.21 8.26
N TYR A 23 9.41 1.16 7.14
CA TYR A 23 8.36 2.12 6.79
C TYR A 23 6.96 1.53 6.97
N PHE A 24 6.86 0.38 7.64
CA PHE A 24 5.58 -0.29 7.88
C PHE A 24 5.45 -0.63 9.36
N ILE A 25 4.22 -0.61 9.86
CA ILE A 25 3.85 -1.22 11.13
C ILE A 25 3.15 -2.53 10.77
N GLY A 26 3.63 -3.65 11.32
CA GLY A 26 3.12 -4.97 10.98
C GLY A 26 3.88 -5.61 9.84
N GLN A 27 3.47 -6.81 9.45
CA GLN A 27 4.14 -7.60 8.42
C GLN A 27 3.47 -7.41 7.07
N SER A 28 4.26 -7.09 6.06
CA SER A 28 3.81 -7.03 4.68
C SER A 28 4.68 -7.93 3.80
N TYR A 29 4.20 -8.16 2.59
CA TYR A 29 4.86 -9.01 1.60
C TYR A 29 4.85 -8.28 0.27
N LEU A 30 5.89 -8.50 -0.52
CA LEU A 30 6.06 -7.82 -1.80
C LEU A 30 6.38 -8.85 -2.88
N ASN A 31 5.61 -8.80 -3.95
CA ASN A 31 5.83 -9.64 -5.12
C ASN A 31 5.82 -8.78 -6.37
N MET A 32 6.98 -8.61 -6.98
CA MET A 32 7.09 -7.86 -8.24
C MET A 32 6.51 -8.72 -9.36
N LEU A 33 5.44 -8.24 -9.99
CA LEU A 33 4.75 -8.97 -11.05
C LEU A 33 5.34 -8.70 -12.43
N THR A 34 5.92 -7.51 -12.61
CA THR A 34 6.51 -7.13 -13.91
C THR A 34 8.00 -6.86 -13.75
N THR A 35 8.75 -7.18 -14.80
CA THR A 35 10.20 -6.97 -14.81
C THR A 35 10.63 -6.00 -15.91
N ARG A 36 9.70 -5.51 -16.72
CA ARG A 36 9.96 -4.57 -17.82
C ARG A 36 8.84 -3.54 -17.91
N GLY A 37 9.19 -2.36 -18.39
CA GLY A 37 8.20 -1.30 -18.61
C GLY A 37 7.58 -0.81 -17.32
N VAL A 38 6.26 -0.81 -17.27
CA VAL A 38 5.53 -0.32 -16.10
C VAL A 38 5.74 -1.26 -14.91
N SER A 39 6.12 -0.68 -13.78
CA SER A 39 6.35 -1.43 -12.54
C SER A 39 5.02 -1.75 -11.87
N ILE A 40 4.73 -3.03 -11.68
CA ILE A 40 3.54 -3.50 -10.98
C ILE A 40 3.97 -4.49 -9.90
N ALA A 41 3.61 -4.19 -8.66
CA ALA A 41 3.89 -5.05 -7.52
C ALA A 41 2.59 -5.46 -6.85
N ASN A 42 2.51 -6.70 -6.40
CA ASN A 42 1.45 -7.14 -5.49
C ASN A 42 1.95 -6.94 -4.07
N VAL A 43 1.29 -6.06 -3.32
CA VAL A 43 1.63 -5.78 -1.93
C VAL A 43 0.55 -6.39 -1.06
N THR A 44 0.94 -7.27 -0.15
CA THR A 44 0.03 -7.96 0.76
C THR A 44 0.32 -7.54 2.20
N PHE A 45 -0.73 -7.20 2.92
CA PHE A 45 -0.67 -6.72 4.30
C PHE A 45 -1.37 -7.71 5.21
N GLU A 46 -0.71 -8.14 6.28
CA GLU A 46 -1.39 -8.87 7.36
C GLU A 46 -2.38 -7.95 8.07
N PRO A 47 -3.36 -8.49 8.81
CA PRO A 47 -4.30 -7.64 9.53
C PRO A 47 -3.59 -6.59 10.37
N ALA A 48 -4.09 -5.37 10.33
CA ALA A 48 -3.56 -4.18 11.02
C ALA A 48 -2.24 -3.65 10.46
N CYS A 49 -1.62 -4.30 9.47
CA CYS A 49 -0.39 -3.79 8.85
C CYS A 49 -0.72 -2.58 7.97
N ARG A 50 0.11 -1.53 8.09
CA ARG A 50 -0.01 -0.32 7.27
C ARG A 50 1.36 0.30 7.06
N ASN A 51 1.49 1.05 5.96
CA ASN A 51 2.72 1.79 5.72
C ASN A 51 2.66 3.17 6.40
N ASN A 52 3.82 3.81 6.46
CA ASN A 52 3.93 5.18 6.97
C ASN A 52 3.26 6.16 6.00
N TRP A 53 2.92 7.34 6.51
CA TRP A 53 2.63 8.46 5.65
C TRP A 53 3.79 8.65 4.68
N HIS A 54 3.48 8.89 3.41
CA HIS A 54 4.51 9.08 2.40
C HIS A 54 3.99 9.88 1.20
N ILE A 55 4.93 10.31 0.37
CA ILE A 55 4.63 11.12 -0.80
C ILE A 55 5.41 10.56 -2.00
N HIS A 56 4.74 10.47 -3.13
CA HIS A 56 5.38 10.16 -4.41
C HIS A 56 5.65 11.49 -5.12
N HIS A 57 6.91 11.91 -5.14
CA HIS A 57 7.30 13.17 -5.78
C HIS A 57 7.55 12.95 -7.28
N ALA A 58 7.20 13.94 -8.09
CA ALA A 58 7.51 13.95 -9.50
C ALA A 58 7.53 15.38 -10.01
N LYS A 59 8.42 15.67 -10.95
CA LYS A 59 8.46 16.96 -11.63
C LYS A 59 7.27 17.08 -12.58
N SER A 60 6.93 15.98 -13.26
CA SER A 60 5.72 15.87 -14.09
C SER A 60 5.30 14.40 -14.14
N GLY A 61 4.03 14.13 -14.38
CA GLY A 61 3.49 12.77 -14.31
C GLY A 61 3.64 12.22 -12.91
N GLY A 62 3.85 10.91 -12.80
CA GLY A 62 4.09 10.28 -11.50
C GLY A 62 2.82 9.94 -10.73
N GLY A 63 3.00 9.58 -9.46
CA GLY A 63 1.94 9.06 -8.61
C GLY A 63 1.90 7.54 -8.64
N GLN A 64 0.84 6.97 -8.08
CA GLN A 64 0.69 5.52 -8.00
C GLN A 64 -0.78 5.16 -8.11
N THR A 65 -1.08 4.09 -8.81
CA THR A 65 -2.44 3.57 -8.88
C THR A 65 -2.53 2.26 -8.11
N LEU A 66 -3.50 2.15 -7.23
CA LEU A 66 -3.76 0.92 -6.48
C LEU A 66 -4.96 0.20 -7.09
N LEU A 67 -4.79 -1.08 -7.37
CA LEU A 67 -5.87 -1.97 -7.80
C LEU A 67 -6.07 -2.99 -6.69
N CYS A 68 -7.16 -2.85 -5.93
CA CYS A 68 -7.41 -3.73 -4.78
C CYS A 68 -7.89 -5.08 -5.28
N VAL A 69 -7.22 -6.15 -4.84
CA VAL A 69 -7.47 -7.51 -5.35
C VAL A 69 -7.98 -8.47 -4.29
N ALA A 70 -7.82 -8.17 -3.00
CA ALA A 70 -8.28 -9.08 -1.94
C ALA A 70 -8.41 -8.38 -0.61
N GLY A 71 -9.35 -8.85 0.21
CA GLY A 71 -9.51 -8.41 1.58
C GLY A 71 -10.11 -7.02 1.73
N ARG A 72 -9.85 -6.42 2.90
CA ARG A 72 -10.38 -5.10 3.24
C ARG A 72 -9.25 -4.25 3.81
N GLY A 73 -9.19 -3.00 3.39
CA GLY A 73 -8.15 -2.07 3.84
C GLY A 73 -8.59 -0.63 3.80
N TRP A 74 -7.61 0.27 3.93
CA TRP A 74 -7.84 1.70 4.05
C TRP A 74 -6.85 2.48 3.21
N TYR A 75 -7.30 3.64 2.73
CA TYR A 75 -6.47 4.67 2.10
C TYR A 75 -6.87 6.01 2.68
N GLN A 76 -5.90 6.84 3.04
CA GLN A 76 -6.18 8.16 3.56
C GLN A 76 -5.17 9.17 3.04
N GLU A 77 -5.67 10.29 2.53
CA GLU A 77 -4.87 11.48 2.24
C GLU A 77 -4.85 12.38 3.47
N TRP A 78 -3.72 13.02 3.67
CA TRP A 78 -3.53 13.92 4.80
C TRP A 78 -4.62 15.00 4.82
N GLY A 79 -5.28 15.16 5.97
CA GLY A 79 -6.33 16.15 6.13
C GLY A 79 -7.70 15.75 5.60
N LYS A 80 -7.85 14.51 5.14
CA LYS A 80 -9.12 14.01 4.60
C LYS A 80 -9.58 12.76 5.35
N PRO A 81 -10.87 12.42 5.28
CA PRO A 81 -11.35 11.17 5.85
C PRO A 81 -10.72 9.96 5.18
N ALA A 82 -10.53 8.89 5.97
CA ALA A 82 -10.05 7.62 5.43
C ALA A 82 -11.13 6.98 4.56
N GLN A 83 -10.68 6.35 3.48
CA GLN A 83 -11.53 5.66 2.52
C GLN A 83 -11.36 4.16 2.69
N GLU A 84 -12.44 3.42 2.91
CA GLU A 84 -12.40 1.97 3.00
C GLU A 84 -12.23 1.36 1.62
N LEU A 85 -11.37 0.35 1.53
CA LEU A 85 -11.02 -0.31 0.27
C LEU A 85 -11.43 -1.78 0.30
N HIS A 86 -11.99 -2.25 -0.80
CA HIS A 86 -12.39 -3.65 -1.03
C HIS A 86 -11.84 -4.14 -2.36
N ALA A 87 -11.83 -5.44 -2.55
CA ALA A 87 -11.44 -6.02 -3.84
C ALA A 87 -12.28 -5.41 -4.96
N GLY A 88 -11.63 -4.99 -6.03
CA GLY A 88 -12.25 -4.30 -7.15
C GLY A 88 -12.16 -2.78 -7.11
N ASP A 89 -11.78 -2.21 -5.95
CA ASP A 89 -11.61 -0.76 -5.85
C ASP A 89 -10.32 -0.31 -6.53
N VAL A 90 -10.36 0.88 -7.11
CA VAL A 90 -9.22 1.50 -7.77
C VAL A 90 -8.97 2.86 -7.12
N VAL A 91 -7.73 3.12 -6.74
CA VAL A 91 -7.34 4.42 -6.18
C VAL A 91 -6.24 5.00 -7.05
N GLU A 92 -6.49 6.19 -7.58
CA GLU A 92 -5.47 6.93 -8.30
C GLU A 92 -4.85 7.94 -7.33
N ILE A 93 -3.61 7.66 -6.91
CA ILE A 93 -2.90 8.52 -5.97
C ILE A 93 -2.09 9.54 -6.77
N PRO A 94 -2.45 10.83 -6.71
CA PRO A 94 -1.69 11.85 -7.44
C PRO A 94 -0.28 12.00 -6.88
N PRO A 95 0.66 12.48 -7.68
CA PRO A 95 1.96 12.86 -7.14
C PRO A 95 1.82 14.01 -6.14
N GLU A 96 2.78 14.15 -5.25
CA GLU A 96 2.88 15.20 -4.24
C GLU A 96 1.81 15.15 -3.14
N VAL A 97 1.03 14.06 -3.05
CA VAL A 97 -0.01 13.90 -2.03
C VAL A 97 0.50 13.03 -0.89
N LYS A 98 0.45 13.56 0.33
CA LYS A 98 0.80 12.83 1.54
C LYS A 98 -0.35 11.86 1.87
N HIS A 99 -0.04 10.58 1.96
CA HIS A 99 -1.03 9.53 2.14
C HIS A 99 -0.45 8.29 2.80
N TRP A 100 -1.32 7.38 3.19
CA TRP A 100 -0.95 6.02 3.61
C TRP A 100 -2.03 5.04 3.15
N HIS A 101 -1.70 3.75 3.14
CA HIS A 101 -2.66 2.68 2.94
C HIS A 101 -2.23 1.44 3.73
N GLY A 102 -3.18 0.54 3.95
CA GLY A 102 -2.91 -0.66 4.72
C GLY A 102 -4.16 -1.50 4.94
N ALA A 103 -4.00 -2.59 5.69
CA ALA A 103 -5.06 -3.53 5.99
C ALA A 103 -5.99 -3.02 7.09
N ALA A 104 -7.22 -3.54 7.09
CA ALA A 104 -8.13 -3.36 8.22
C ALA A 104 -7.61 -4.19 9.42
N PRO A 105 -8.06 -3.87 10.64
CA PRO A 105 -7.54 -4.56 11.82
C PRO A 105 -7.88 -6.05 11.89
N ASP A 106 -8.90 -6.47 11.16
CA ASP A 106 -9.41 -7.84 11.19
C ASP A 106 -9.38 -8.53 9.83
N SER A 107 -8.63 -8.00 8.87
CA SER A 107 -8.59 -8.56 7.52
C SER A 107 -7.21 -8.45 6.89
N TRP A 108 -6.79 -9.48 6.18
CA TRP A 108 -5.72 -9.36 5.22
C TRP A 108 -6.15 -8.40 4.12
N PHE A 109 -5.20 -7.77 3.48
CA PHE A 109 -5.46 -6.85 2.38
C PHE A 109 -4.35 -6.97 1.34
N ALA A 110 -4.72 -7.01 0.07
CA ALA A 110 -3.74 -7.03 -1.02
C ALA A 110 -4.18 -6.09 -2.13
N HIS A 111 -3.21 -5.35 -2.67
CA HIS A 111 -3.44 -4.50 -3.83
C HIS A 111 -2.26 -4.59 -4.78
N LEU A 112 -2.52 -4.33 -6.05
CA LEU A 112 -1.47 -4.07 -7.02
C LEU A 112 -1.09 -2.59 -6.89
N ALA A 113 0.21 -2.34 -6.82
CA ALA A 113 0.75 -0.98 -6.85
C ALA A 113 1.37 -0.76 -8.22
N VAL A 114 0.76 0.13 -8.99
CA VAL A 114 1.22 0.47 -10.34
C VAL A 114 1.91 1.83 -10.28
N GLU A 115 3.21 1.86 -10.55
CA GLU A 115 3.95 3.12 -10.59
C GLU A 115 3.61 3.87 -11.87
N VAL A 116 3.09 5.09 -11.73
CA VAL A 116 2.79 5.93 -12.87
C VAL A 116 4.09 6.58 -13.35
N PRO A 117 4.46 6.42 -14.63
CA PRO A 117 5.70 7.02 -15.12
C PRO A 117 5.71 8.53 -14.99
N GLY A 118 6.86 9.09 -14.67
CA GLY A 118 7.03 10.53 -14.51
C GLY A 118 8.49 10.94 -14.60
N GLU A 119 8.72 12.26 -14.56
CA GLU A 119 10.06 12.83 -14.58
C GLU A 119 10.54 13.10 -13.16
N GLU A 120 11.80 12.76 -12.88
CA GLU A 120 12.46 13.03 -11.60
C GLU A 120 11.61 12.53 -10.43
N THR A 121 11.18 11.25 -10.51
CA THR A 121 10.36 10.66 -9.48
C THR A 121 11.19 10.23 -8.27
N SER A 122 10.61 10.37 -7.08
CA SER A 122 11.21 9.89 -5.84
C SER A 122 10.10 9.66 -4.81
N ASN A 123 10.41 8.85 -3.80
CA ASN A 123 9.49 8.60 -2.70
C ASN A 123 10.06 9.21 -1.43
N GLU A 124 9.20 9.86 -0.66
CA GLU A 124 9.55 10.42 0.63
C GLU A 124 8.75 9.71 1.71
N TRP A 125 9.44 9.03 2.63
CA TRP A 125 8.81 8.35 3.75
C TRP A 125 8.77 9.29 4.96
N LEU A 126 7.60 9.36 5.59
CA LEU A 126 7.33 10.29 6.68
C LEU A 126 6.97 9.51 7.95
N GLU A 127 6.19 10.10 8.84
CA GLU A 127 5.88 9.51 10.13
C GLU A 127 5.00 8.26 10.01
N PRO A 128 5.10 7.34 10.96
CA PRO A 128 4.19 6.19 11.00
C PRO A 128 2.75 6.61 11.25
N VAL A 129 1.81 5.78 10.79
CA VAL A 129 0.41 5.85 11.22
C VAL A 129 0.34 5.12 12.55
N ASP A 130 0.41 5.86 13.65
CA ASP A 130 0.49 5.27 14.97
C ASP A 130 -0.82 4.56 15.37
N ASP A 131 -0.75 3.77 16.44
CA ASP A 131 -1.91 2.98 16.87
C ASP A 131 -3.09 3.85 17.25
N GLU A 132 -2.84 5.03 17.81
CA GLU A 132 -3.91 5.97 18.19
C GLU A 132 -4.65 6.48 16.94
N THR A 133 -3.91 6.91 15.93
CA THR A 133 -4.49 7.38 14.67
C THR A 133 -5.25 6.24 13.98
N TYR A 134 -4.63 5.07 13.94
CA TYR A 134 -5.23 3.90 13.29
C TYR A 134 -6.52 3.47 13.98
N ALA A 135 -6.57 3.53 15.31
CA ALA A 135 -7.76 3.15 16.08
C ALA A 135 -8.95 4.10 15.86
N LYS A 136 -8.71 5.30 15.33
CA LYS A 136 -9.78 6.27 15.03
C LYS A 136 -10.45 6.04 13.69
N LEU A 137 -10.03 5.05 12.92
CA LEU A 137 -10.68 4.70 11.65
C LEU A 137 -12.11 4.22 11.92
N PRO A 138 -13.06 4.56 11.01
CA PRO A 138 -14.46 4.17 11.17
C PRO A 138 -14.69 2.66 11.30
#